data_ec13a4e052aeccf36d47b9cf5c442091
#
_entry.id   ec13a4e052aeccf36d47b9cf5c442091
#
_cell.length_a   1.000
_cell.length_b   1.000
_cell.length_c   1.000
_cell.angle_alpha   90.00
_cell.angle_beta   90.00
_cell.angle_gamma   90.00
#
_symmetry.space_group_name_H-M   'P 1'
#
loop_
_entity.id
_entity.type
_entity.pdbx_description
1 polymer ?
#
loop_
_entity_poly.entity_id
_entity_poly.type
_entity_poly.pdbx_seq_one_letter_code
_entity_poly.pdbx_strand_id
1 'polypeptide(L)'
;MNSLVALTRGDIAQYVDALFLVYLILIFARIVLSWIQQFRPLPYNLALRAVVGFIEESVDPYLNVFRRIIPPLGGRGMAIDLSPILAIIVLMVVQSIVVDLIAG
;
A
#
# COMPACT_ATOMS: atom_id res chain seq x y z
N MET A 1 4.86 -24.36 -23.42
CA MET A 1 4.65 -23.35 -24.45
C MET A 1 3.21 -22.86 -24.51
N ASN A 2 2.29 -23.76 -24.43
CA ASN A 2 0.88 -23.41 -24.47
C ASN A 2 0.47 -22.47 -23.34
N SER A 3 1.11 -22.60 -22.18
CA SER A 3 0.83 -21.74 -21.05
C SER A 3 1.14 -20.26 -21.30
N LEU A 4 2.12 -19.99 -22.16
CA LEU A 4 2.47 -18.62 -22.53
C LEU A 4 1.50 -18.02 -23.54
N VAL A 5 0.97 -18.87 -24.40
CA VAL A 5 0.05 -18.45 -25.45
C VAL A 5 -1.39 -18.45 -24.95
N ALA A 6 -1.69 -19.30 -23.98
CA ALA A 6 -3.03 -19.54 -23.47
C ALA A 6 -3.31 -18.76 -22.18
N LEU A 7 -2.70 -17.59 -22.00
CA LEU A 7 -3.03 -16.72 -20.89
C LEU A 7 -4.48 -16.30 -21.01
N THR A 8 -5.28 -16.71 -20.04
CA THR A 8 -6.69 -16.36 -19.99
C THR A 8 -6.88 -15.07 -19.23
N ARG A 9 -8.09 -14.50 -19.33
CA ARG A 9 -8.44 -13.34 -18.53
C ARG A 9 -8.35 -13.67 -17.05
N GLY A 10 -8.69 -14.90 -16.65
CA GLY A 10 -8.54 -15.34 -15.29
C GLY A 10 -7.11 -15.34 -14.81
N ASP A 11 -6.16 -15.75 -15.67
CA ASP A 11 -4.74 -15.73 -15.32
C ASP A 11 -4.24 -14.30 -15.14
N ILE A 12 -4.65 -13.39 -16.02
CA ILE A 12 -4.28 -11.98 -15.91
C ILE A 12 -4.87 -11.38 -14.62
N ALA A 13 -6.13 -11.72 -14.32
CA ALA A 13 -6.78 -11.25 -13.11
C ALA A 13 -6.02 -11.70 -11.86
N GLN A 14 -5.53 -12.93 -11.84
CA GLN A 14 -4.74 -13.44 -10.73
C GLN A 14 -3.42 -12.68 -10.55
N TYR A 15 -2.74 -12.36 -11.65
CA TYR A 15 -1.53 -11.56 -11.58
C TYR A 15 -1.80 -10.17 -11.05
N VAL A 16 -2.86 -9.52 -11.54
CA VAL A 16 -3.23 -8.19 -11.09
C VAL A 16 -3.62 -8.21 -9.61
N ASP A 17 -4.38 -9.22 -9.21
CA ASP A 17 -4.76 -9.40 -7.81
C ASP A 17 -3.53 -9.55 -6.91
N ALA A 18 -2.54 -10.32 -7.34
CA ALA A 18 -1.30 -10.49 -6.61
C ALA A 18 -0.53 -9.18 -6.47
N LEU A 19 -0.52 -8.34 -7.51
CA LEU A 19 0.13 -7.04 -7.45
C LEU A 19 -0.56 -6.12 -6.43
N PHE A 20 -1.89 -6.12 -6.39
CA PHE A 20 -2.62 -5.37 -5.38
C PHE A 20 -2.30 -5.88 -3.98
N LEU A 21 -2.21 -7.21 -3.81
CA LEU A 21 -1.87 -7.79 -2.52
C LEU A 21 -0.48 -7.35 -2.06
N VAL A 22 0.50 -7.39 -2.96
CA VAL A 22 1.86 -6.95 -2.64
C VAL A 22 1.85 -5.47 -2.20
N TYR A 23 1.12 -4.64 -2.91
CA TYR A 23 1.03 -3.23 -2.56
C TYR A 23 0.36 -3.02 -1.22
N LEU A 24 -0.69 -3.79 -0.94
CA LEU A 24 -1.37 -3.76 0.36
C LEU A 24 -0.42 -4.12 1.49
N ILE A 25 0.40 -5.14 1.29
CA ILE A 25 1.42 -5.53 2.26
C ILE A 25 2.42 -4.39 2.48
N LEU A 26 2.83 -3.70 1.42
CA LEU A 26 3.72 -2.56 1.54
C LEU A 26 3.10 -1.42 2.34
N ILE A 27 1.80 -1.17 2.16
CA ILE A 27 1.09 -0.15 2.93
C ILE A 27 1.09 -0.52 4.41
N PHE A 28 0.78 -1.77 4.74
CA PHE A 28 0.83 -2.23 6.13
C PHE A 28 2.22 -2.11 6.72
N ALA A 29 3.24 -2.48 5.95
CA ALA A 29 4.61 -2.34 6.40
C ALA A 29 4.96 -0.88 6.69
N ARG A 30 4.49 0.04 5.86
CA ARG A 30 4.71 1.47 6.06
C ARG A 30 4.05 1.96 7.35
N ILE A 31 2.83 1.49 7.62
CA ILE A 31 2.10 1.86 8.84
C ILE A 31 2.86 1.36 10.07
N VAL A 32 3.28 0.10 10.05
CA VAL A 32 4.03 -0.49 11.17
C VAL A 32 5.35 0.24 11.38
N LEU A 33 6.06 0.56 10.30
CA LEU A 33 7.31 1.32 10.40
C LEU A 33 7.08 2.70 11.02
N SER A 34 5.99 3.37 10.66
CA SER A 34 5.66 4.67 11.25
C SER A 34 5.46 4.55 12.75
N TRP A 35 4.78 3.51 13.19
CA TRP A 35 4.55 3.29 14.62
C TRP A 35 5.86 2.99 15.35
N ILE A 36 6.71 2.15 14.77
CA ILE A 36 7.99 1.82 15.39
C ILE A 36 8.85 3.07 15.52
N GLN A 37 8.89 3.90 14.48
CA GLN A 37 9.72 5.10 14.49
C GLN A 37 9.24 6.14 15.49
N GLN A 38 7.96 6.12 15.85
CA GLN A 38 7.44 7.00 16.90
C GLN A 38 8.00 6.66 18.27
N PHE A 39 8.28 5.39 18.52
CA PHE A 39 8.73 4.95 19.83
C PHE A 39 10.23 4.82 19.93
N ARG A 40 10.90 4.52 18.81
CA ARG A 40 12.34 4.37 18.81
C ARG A 40 12.88 4.59 17.40
N PRO A 41 13.97 5.35 17.27
CA PRO A 41 14.58 5.53 15.95
C PRO A 41 15.15 4.21 15.47
N LEU A 42 15.07 4.00 14.15
CA LEU A 42 15.63 2.81 13.54
C LEU A 42 17.15 2.88 13.58
N PRO A 43 17.84 1.73 13.78
CA PRO A 43 19.29 1.72 13.75
C PRO A 43 19.82 2.12 12.38
N TYR A 44 20.97 2.75 12.37
CA TYR A 44 21.62 3.14 11.12
C TYR A 44 22.24 1.89 10.49
N ASN A 45 21.59 1.39 9.46
CA ASN A 45 22.02 0.21 8.73
C ASN A 45 21.69 0.46 7.26
N LEU A 46 22.68 0.27 6.39
CA LEU A 46 22.52 0.58 4.99
C LEU A 46 21.43 -0.27 4.33
N ALA A 47 21.41 -1.56 4.65
CA ALA A 47 20.42 -2.47 4.10
C ALA A 47 19.02 -2.13 4.61
N LEU A 48 18.89 -1.83 5.90
CA LEU A 48 17.61 -1.45 6.49
C LEU A 48 17.09 -0.14 5.89
N ARG A 49 17.98 0.84 5.71
CA ARG A 49 17.58 2.11 5.11
C ARG A 49 17.15 1.95 3.66
N ALA A 50 17.79 1.04 2.92
CA ALA A 50 17.39 0.76 1.55
C ALA A 50 15.97 0.18 1.51
N VAL A 51 15.67 -0.76 2.40
CA VAL A 51 14.33 -1.37 2.48
C VAL A 51 13.29 -0.35 2.89
N VAL A 52 13.57 0.42 3.94
CA VAL A 52 12.65 1.45 4.42
C VAL A 52 12.42 2.50 3.35
N GLY A 53 13.48 2.94 2.68
CA GLY A 53 13.37 3.92 1.59
C GLY A 53 12.52 3.41 0.45
N PHE A 54 12.68 2.14 0.08
CA PHE A 54 11.85 1.53 -0.96
C PHE A 54 10.37 1.55 -0.58
N ILE A 55 10.06 1.18 0.67
CA ILE A 55 8.69 1.17 1.15
C ILE A 55 8.11 2.58 1.14
N GLU A 56 8.85 3.56 1.67
CA GLU A 56 8.40 4.94 1.71
C GLU A 56 8.18 5.50 0.30
N GLU A 57 9.12 5.30 -0.60
CA GLU A 57 9.02 5.82 -1.96
C GLU A 57 7.88 5.17 -2.74
N SER A 58 7.57 3.92 -2.43
CA SER A 58 6.49 3.20 -3.11
C SER A 58 5.12 3.58 -2.59
N VAL A 59 5.00 3.82 -1.30
CA VAL A 59 3.72 3.97 -0.61
C VAL A 59 3.35 5.42 -0.36
N ASP A 60 4.31 6.26 0.02
CA ASP A 60 4.02 7.63 0.45
C ASP A 60 3.32 8.47 -0.61
N PRO A 61 3.68 8.40 -1.91
CA PRO A 61 2.94 9.18 -2.90
C PRO A 61 1.45 8.86 -2.92
N TYR A 62 1.10 7.60 -2.76
CA TYR A 62 -0.30 7.17 -2.70
C TYR A 62 -0.99 7.68 -1.44
N LEU A 63 -0.35 7.51 -0.29
CA LEU A 63 -0.91 7.97 0.98
C LEU A 63 -1.06 9.49 1.01
N ASN A 64 -0.11 10.21 0.40
CA ASN A 64 -0.16 11.66 0.40
C ASN A 64 -1.36 12.23 -0.36
N VAL A 65 -1.86 11.50 -1.35
CA VAL A 65 -3.08 11.91 -2.04
C VAL A 65 -4.23 12.02 -1.04
N PHE A 66 -4.35 11.05 -0.14
CA PHE A 66 -5.41 11.06 0.87
C PHE A 66 -5.15 12.08 1.97
N ARG A 67 -3.87 12.29 2.32
CA ARG A 67 -3.52 13.29 3.32
C ARG A 67 -3.85 14.70 2.88
N ARG A 68 -3.84 14.96 1.57
CA ARG A 68 -4.26 16.26 1.02
C ARG A 68 -5.76 16.46 1.09
N ILE A 69 -6.52 15.38 1.01
CA ILE A 69 -7.98 15.43 0.98
C ILE A 69 -8.54 15.43 2.40
N ILE A 70 -7.93 14.63 3.29
CA ILE A 70 -8.42 14.43 4.65
C ILE A 70 -7.45 15.07 5.63
N PRO A 71 -7.88 16.13 6.35
CA PRO A 71 -7.06 16.69 7.40
C PRO A 71 -6.95 15.71 8.56
N PRO A 72 -5.84 15.74 9.31
CA PRO A 72 -5.70 14.91 10.50
C PRO A 72 -6.82 15.22 11.48
N LEU A 73 -7.43 14.17 12.02
CA LEU A 73 -8.45 14.30 13.04
C LEU A 73 -7.80 14.19 14.40
N GLY A 74 -8.26 14.99 15.32
CA GLY A 74 -7.77 14.91 16.67
C GLY A 74 -7.62 16.27 17.29
N GLY A 75 -7.67 16.29 18.61
CA GLY A 75 -7.49 17.51 19.35
C GLY A 75 -6.02 17.85 19.55
N ARG A 76 -5.79 18.71 20.47
CA ARG A 76 -4.45 19.21 20.77
C ARG A 76 -3.54 18.06 21.22
N GLY A 77 -2.40 17.93 20.57
CA GLY A 77 -1.39 16.98 20.94
C GLY A 77 -1.55 15.59 20.38
N MET A 78 -2.69 15.29 19.73
CA MET A 78 -2.90 13.99 19.11
C MET A 78 -3.57 14.18 17.76
N ALA A 79 -2.78 14.12 16.71
CA ALA A 79 -3.30 14.10 15.36
C ALA A 79 -3.42 12.65 14.91
N ILE A 80 -4.64 12.21 14.65
CA ILE A 80 -4.89 10.87 14.14
C ILE A 80 -5.01 10.97 12.63
N ASP A 81 -4.07 10.33 11.93
CA ASP A 81 -4.07 10.30 10.49
C ASP A 81 -4.93 9.13 10.01
N LEU A 82 -6.08 9.45 9.45
CA LEU A 82 -6.98 8.42 8.91
C LEU A 82 -6.67 8.08 7.46
N SER A 83 -5.71 8.77 6.85
CA SER A 83 -5.37 8.55 5.44
C SER A 83 -4.98 7.11 5.12
N PRO A 84 -4.14 6.43 5.93
CA PRO A 84 -3.80 5.04 5.63
C PRO A 84 -5.02 4.12 5.61
N ILE A 85 -5.96 4.33 6.52
CA ILE A 85 -7.16 3.50 6.58
C ILE A 85 -8.00 3.69 5.32
N LEU A 86 -8.22 4.94 4.93
CA LEU A 86 -8.98 5.23 3.73
C LEU A 86 -8.26 4.73 2.49
N ALA A 87 -6.94 4.88 2.45
CA ALA A 87 -6.12 4.40 1.34
C ALA A 87 -6.27 2.89 1.16
N ILE A 88 -6.28 2.14 2.25
CA ILE A 88 -6.47 0.69 2.20
C ILE A 88 -7.87 0.34 1.69
N ILE A 89 -8.89 1.03 2.18
CA ILE A 89 -10.27 0.78 1.75
C ILE A 89 -10.42 1.05 0.26
N VAL A 90 -9.92 2.18 -0.21
CA VAL A 90 -10.00 2.54 -1.62
C VAL A 90 -9.23 1.53 -2.48
N LEU A 91 -8.05 1.11 -2.02
CA LEU A 91 -7.27 0.13 -2.74
C LEU A 91 -8.02 -1.20 -2.87
N MET A 92 -8.68 -1.63 -1.80
CA MET A 92 -9.47 -2.87 -1.83
C MET A 92 -10.66 -2.77 -2.79
N VAL A 93 -11.33 -1.62 -2.81
CA VAL A 93 -12.45 -1.39 -3.72
C VAL A 93 -11.95 -1.40 -5.18
N VAL A 94 -10.87 -0.68 -5.44
CA VAL A 94 -10.29 -0.63 -6.79
C VAL A 94 -9.83 -2.01 -7.23
N GLN A 95 -9.18 -2.75 -6.33
CA GLN A 95 -8.76 -4.13 -6.59
C GLN A 95 -9.96 -4.99 -7.03
N SER A 96 -11.04 -4.93 -6.27
CA SER A 96 -12.23 -5.72 -6.57
C SER A 96 -12.78 -5.38 -7.94
N ILE A 97 -12.90 -4.09 -8.24
CA ILE A 97 -13.44 -3.64 -9.52
C ILE A 97 -12.52 -4.05 -10.68
N VAL A 98 -11.24 -3.79 -10.55
CA VAL A 98 -10.28 -4.07 -11.62
C VAL A 98 -10.19 -5.57 -11.90
N VAL A 99 -10.08 -6.38 -10.84
CA VAL A 99 -9.97 -7.82 -10.99
C VAL A 99 -11.24 -8.39 -11.61
N ASP A 100 -12.41 -7.93 -11.17
CA ASP A 100 -13.67 -8.40 -11.74
C ASP A 100 -13.81 -8.01 -13.21
N LEU A 101 -13.40 -6.81 -13.59
CA LEU A 101 -13.45 -6.38 -14.99
C LEU A 101 -12.51 -7.20 -15.87
N ILE A 102 -11.34 -7.55 -15.36
CA ILE A 102 -10.39 -8.37 -16.12
C ILE A 102 -10.89 -9.80 -16.24
N ALA A 103 -11.41 -10.35 -15.16
CA ALA A 103 -11.87 -11.73 -15.16
C ALA A 103 -13.14 -11.92 -16.01
N GLY A 104 -13.89 -10.88 -16.22
CA GLY A 104 -15.12 -10.95 -17.01
C GLY A 104 -16.28 -11.28 -16.14
#